data_fe6bab75dd92f57d732acbff492330de
#
_entry.id   fe6bab75dd92f57d732acbff492330de
#
_cell.length_a   1.000
_cell.length_b   1.000
_cell.length_c   1.000
_cell.angle_alpha   90.00
_cell.angle_beta   90.00
_cell.angle_gamma   90.00
#
_symmetry.space_group_name_H-M   'P 1'
#
loop_
_entity.id
_entity.type
_entity.pdbx_description
1 polymer ?
#
loop_
_entity_poly.entity_id
_entity_poly.type
_entity_poly.pdbx_seq_one_letter_code
_entity_poly.pdbx_strand_id
1 'polypeptide(L)'
;VELQELLVKEAFSGTVLVKGNGNTVTGSHGFANRSEEIKNGNDTRFGIASGCKLFTSIAICQLVENGLISFGTRLKDCLAIEFPHFDSTITIHHLLTHTSGIPDYFDEEEMDDFEELWVQYPMYRIRRLADFLPLFQHKPMKHPVGESFHYNNAGYIILGLIVEAVSGMEFAEYVTEHVLKKANMNNSGYFELDHLPAHTAIGYIDEEDGLWRT
;
A
#
# COMPACT_ATOMS: atom_id res chain seq x y z
N VAL A 1 -28.22 6.87 18.39
CA VAL A 1 -28.19 5.74 17.43
C VAL A 1 -27.06 4.83 17.88
N GLU A 2 -27.36 3.59 18.18
CA GLU A 2 -26.31 2.62 18.48
C GLU A 2 -25.48 2.38 17.23
N LEU A 3 -24.16 2.15 17.39
CA LEU A 3 -23.24 1.94 16.27
C LEU A 3 -23.76 0.85 15.32
N GLN A 4 -24.28 -0.25 15.85
CA GLN A 4 -24.81 -1.37 15.06
C GLN A 4 -25.98 -0.97 14.15
N GLU A 5 -26.91 -0.16 14.65
CA GLU A 5 -28.02 0.36 13.84
C GLU A 5 -27.54 1.22 12.68
N LEU A 6 -26.49 2.03 12.92
CA LEU A 6 -25.88 2.86 11.89
C LEU A 6 -25.22 1.99 10.81
N LEU A 7 -24.45 0.96 11.19
CA LEU A 7 -23.79 0.07 10.26
C LEU A 7 -24.79 -0.66 9.34
N VAL A 8 -25.91 -1.09 9.89
CA VAL A 8 -27.00 -1.73 9.11
C VAL A 8 -27.64 -0.72 8.17
N LYS A 9 -27.98 0.46 8.68
CA LYS A 9 -28.67 1.52 7.90
C LYS A 9 -27.83 1.96 6.69
N GLU A 10 -26.54 2.10 6.88
CA GLU A 10 -25.61 2.57 5.82
C GLU A 10 -25.08 1.42 4.95
N ALA A 11 -25.62 0.19 5.11
CA ALA A 11 -25.17 -1.03 4.39
C ALA A 11 -23.62 -1.20 4.43
N PHE A 12 -23.00 -0.82 5.56
CA PHE A 12 -21.56 -0.88 5.73
C PHE A 12 -21.06 -2.32 5.72
N SER A 13 -19.93 -2.57 5.07
CA SER A 13 -19.25 -3.88 5.13
C SER A 13 -17.83 -3.70 5.63
N GLY A 14 -17.53 -4.30 6.81
CA GLY A 14 -16.23 -4.15 7.45
C GLY A 14 -16.33 -4.11 8.97
N THR A 15 -15.29 -3.55 9.60
CA THR A 15 -15.20 -3.36 11.05
C THR A 15 -14.85 -1.91 11.36
N VAL A 16 -15.53 -1.35 12.35
CA VAL A 16 -15.33 0.02 12.84
C VAL A 16 -14.83 -0.04 14.28
N LEU A 17 -13.84 0.77 14.59
CA LEU A 17 -13.38 1.06 15.94
C LEU A 17 -13.38 2.57 16.15
N VAL A 18 -14.09 3.01 17.16
CA VAL A 18 -14.10 4.42 17.60
C VAL A 18 -13.53 4.51 19.00
N LYS A 19 -12.48 5.32 19.17
CA LYS A 19 -11.84 5.56 20.46
C LYS A 19 -11.88 7.04 20.79
N GLY A 20 -12.43 7.37 21.95
CA GLY A 20 -12.49 8.77 22.43
C GLY A 20 -12.91 8.86 23.90
N ASN A 21 -12.46 9.89 24.60
CA ASN A 21 -12.81 10.16 25.99
C ASN A 21 -12.68 8.94 26.94
N GLY A 22 -11.66 8.11 26.74
CA GLY A 22 -11.41 6.90 27.53
C GLY A 22 -12.30 5.70 27.16
N ASN A 23 -13.26 5.85 26.26
CA ASN A 23 -14.13 4.79 25.78
C ASN A 23 -13.66 4.25 24.41
N THR A 24 -13.90 2.96 24.20
CA THR A 24 -13.71 2.30 22.91
C THR A 24 -15.00 1.58 22.53
N VAL A 25 -15.49 1.83 21.35
CA VAL A 25 -16.66 1.16 20.78
C VAL A 25 -16.24 0.48 19.48
N THR A 26 -16.64 -0.78 19.31
CA THR A 26 -16.39 -1.54 18.07
C THR A 26 -17.70 -2.07 17.50
N GLY A 27 -17.76 -2.22 16.20
CA GLY A 27 -18.89 -2.82 15.51
C GLY A 27 -18.43 -3.43 14.19
N SER A 28 -19.09 -4.51 13.76
CA SER A 28 -18.82 -5.17 12.49
C SER A 28 -20.13 -5.46 11.78
N HIS A 29 -20.13 -5.36 10.45
CA HIS A 29 -21.28 -5.68 9.62
C HIS A 29 -20.83 -6.21 8.26
N GLY A 30 -21.73 -6.88 7.53
CA GLY A 30 -21.47 -7.47 6.22
C GLY A 30 -20.66 -8.77 6.31
N PHE A 31 -20.15 -9.22 5.17
CA PHE A 31 -19.48 -10.50 5.02
C PHE A 31 -18.00 -10.33 4.70
N ALA A 32 -17.16 -11.07 5.41
CA ALA A 32 -15.76 -11.30 5.06
C ALA A 32 -15.62 -12.24 3.85
N ASN A 33 -16.57 -13.16 3.69
CA ASN A 33 -16.68 -14.03 2.53
C ASN A 33 -18.17 -14.24 2.21
N ARG A 34 -18.61 -13.69 1.07
CA ARG A 34 -20.03 -13.76 0.65
C ARG A 34 -20.44 -15.17 0.25
N SER A 35 -19.57 -15.91 -0.44
CA SER A 35 -19.87 -17.27 -0.91
C SER A 35 -20.07 -18.27 0.24
N GLU A 36 -19.26 -18.11 1.30
CA GLU A 36 -19.30 -18.98 2.48
C GLU A 36 -20.15 -18.40 3.62
N GLU A 37 -20.80 -17.24 3.38
CA GLU A 37 -21.61 -16.52 4.37
C GLU A 37 -20.86 -16.21 5.69
N ILE A 38 -19.50 -16.05 5.62
CA ILE A 38 -18.69 -15.70 6.77
C ILE A 38 -18.82 -14.21 7.05
N LYS A 39 -19.32 -13.86 8.22
CA LYS A 39 -19.51 -12.46 8.63
C LYS A 39 -18.21 -11.80 9.03
N ASN A 40 -18.12 -10.48 8.83
CA ASN A 40 -17.09 -9.65 9.41
C ASN A 40 -17.14 -9.68 10.93
N GLY A 41 -15.98 -9.70 11.57
CA GLY A 41 -15.79 -9.62 13.01
C GLY A 41 -14.60 -8.74 13.37
N ASN A 42 -14.37 -8.51 14.66
CA ASN A 42 -13.27 -7.68 15.15
C ASN A 42 -11.87 -8.26 14.84
N ASP A 43 -11.78 -9.53 14.52
CA ASP A 43 -10.59 -10.28 14.16
C ASP A 43 -10.42 -10.47 12.63
N THR A 44 -11.37 -9.97 11.85
CA THR A 44 -11.27 -10.00 10.38
C THR A 44 -10.12 -9.11 9.91
N ARG A 45 -9.28 -9.65 9.04
CA ARG A 45 -8.21 -8.92 8.36
C ARG A 45 -8.71 -8.37 7.04
N PHE A 46 -8.38 -7.13 6.76
CA PHE A 46 -8.78 -6.45 5.54
C PHE A 46 -7.55 -6.01 4.74
N GLY A 47 -7.61 -6.16 3.43
CA GLY A 47 -6.68 -5.48 2.54
C GLY A 47 -6.90 -3.96 2.64
N ILE A 48 -5.83 -3.22 2.92
CA ILE A 48 -5.92 -1.77 3.17
C ILE A 48 -5.47 -0.92 1.98
N ALA A 49 -5.22 -1.56 0.84
CA ALA A 49 -4.79 -0.89 -0.39
C ALA A 49 -3.71 0.17 -0.10
N SER A 50 -3.89 1.39 -0.58
CA SER A 50 -2.93 2.50 -0.39
C SER A 50 -2.72 2.94 1.06
N GLY A 51 -3.52 2.48 2.01
CA GLY A 51 -3.24 2.65 3.43
C GLY A 51 -1.90 2.04 3.86
N CYS A 52 -1.36 1.07 3.11
CA CYS A 52 -0.03 0.50 3.34
C CYS A 52 1.11 1.52 3.20
N LYS A 53 0.92 2.60 2.43
CA LYS A 53 1.92 3.67 2.24
C LYS A 53 2.34 4.33 3.55
N LEU A 54 1.44 4.37 4.55
CA LEU A 54 1.76 4.84 5.89
C LEU A 54 2.95 4.06 6.49
N PHE A 55 2.93 2.75 6.38
CA PHE A 55 4.00 1.90 6.95
C PHE A 55 5.33 2.07 6.20
N THR A 56 5.28 2.25 4.88
CA THR A 56 6.47 2.61 4.09
C THR A 56 7.06 3.95 4.55
N SER A 57 6.21 4.95 4.74
CA SER A 57 6.65 6.27 5.22
C SER A 57 7.27 6.20 6.62
N ILE A 58 6.68 5.42 7.54
CA ILE A 58 7.24 5.19 8.88
C ILE A 58 8.61 4.52 8.79
N ALA A 59 8.76 3.49 7.94
CA ALA A 59 10.04 2.81 7.75
C ALA A 59 11.13 3.79 7.28
N ILE A 60 10.83 4.62 6.28
CA ILE A 60 11.75 5.68 5.82
C ILE A 60 12.08 6.66 6.95
N CYS A 61 11.09 7.13 7.71
CA CYS A 61 11.32 8.03 8.85
C CYS A 61 12.24 7.40 9.90
N GLN A 62 12.10 6.10 10.19
CA GLN A 62 13.00 5.39 11.11
C GLN A 62 14.45 5.34 10.58
N LEU A 63 14.64 5.12 9.26
CA LEU A 63 15.97 5.15 8.66
C LEU A 63 16.60 6.56 8.74
N VAL A 64 15.79 7.61 8.58
CA VAL A 64 16.22 9.00 8.74
C VAL A 64 16.57 9.30 10.20
N GLU A 65 15.73 8.90 11.14
CA GLU A 65 15.95 9.06 12.59
C GLU A 65 17.24 8.37 13.06
N ASN A 66 17.55 7.21 12.49
CA ASN A 66 18.78 6.47 12.75
C ASN A 66 20.01 7.05 12.01
N GLY A 67 19.87 8.12 11.23
CA GLY A 67 20.96 8.79 10.52
C GLY A 67 21.53 8.02 9.32
N LEU A 68 20.81 6.98 8.85
CA LEU A 68 21.24 6.15 7.72
C LEU A 68 21.02 6.85 6.37
N ILE A 69 19.97 7.66 6.28
CA ILE A 69 19.61 8.48 5.13
C ILE A 69 19.06 9.82 5.62
N SER A 70 18.76 10.73 4.71
CA SER A 70 17.99 11.96 4.97
C SER A 70 16.88 12.12 3.94
N PHE A 71 15.89 12.96 4.22
CA PHE A 71 14.84 13.27 3.23
C PHE A 71 15.40 13.91 1.95
N GLY A 72 16.56 14.59 2.04
CA GLY A 72 17.27 15.17 0.90
C GLY A 72 18.21 14.18 0.18
N THR A 73 18.39 12.96 0.66
CA THR A 73 19.21 11.94 -0.03
C THR A 73 18.58 11.63 -1.39
N ARG A 74 19.43 11.64 -2.43
CA ARG A 74 18.96 11.40 -3.81
C ARG A 74 18.71 9.93 -4.05
N LEU A 75 17.72 9.63 -4.88
CA LEU A 75 17.38 8.27 -5.30
C LEU A 75 18.61 7.50 -5.78
N LYS A 76 19.40 8.09 -6.67
CA LYS A 76 20.61 7.48 -7.24
C LYS A 76 21.70 7.14 -6.21
N ASP A 77 21.67 7.79 -5.05
CA ASP A 77 22.65 7.56 -3.97
C ASP A 77 22.15 6.46 -3.00
N CYS A 78 20.86 6.07 -3.11
CA CYS A 78 20.26 5.01 -2.28
C CYS A 78 20.26 3.63 -2.95
N LEU A 79 20.10 3.57 -4.27
CA LEU A 79 19.89 2.33 -5.01
C LEU A 79 20.92 2.15 -6.13
N ALA A 80 21.49 0.96 -6.21
CA ALA A 80 22.32 0.55 -7.35
C ALA A 80 21.47 0.04 -8.53
N ILE A 81 20.30 0.65 -8.74
CA ILE A 81 19.35 0.35 -9.82
C ILE A 81 19.41 1.49 -10.82
N GLU A 82 19.52 1.17 -12.10
CA GLU A 82 19.51 2.18 -13.16
C GLU A 82 18.08 2.62 -13.48
N PHE A 83 17.87 3.93 -13.50
CA PHE A 83 16.65 4.58 -13.97
C PHE A 83 17.04 5.55 -15.09
N PRO A 84 17.19 5.06 -16.34
CA PRO A 84 17.89 5.79 -17.40
C PRO A 84 17.26 7.13 -17.80
N HIS A 85 15.96 7.31 -17.51
CA HIS A 85 15.22 8.51 -17.86
C HIS A 85 14.82 9.35 -16.65
N PHE A 86 15.14 8.90 -15.43
CA PHE A 86 14.78 9.65 -14.23
C PHE A 86 15.75 10.80 -13.96
N ASP A 87 15.21 11.91 -13.51
CA ASP A 87 16.01 13.07 -13.13
C ASP A 87 16.91 12.74 -11.91
N SER A 88 18.17 13.05 -12.02
CA SER A 88 19.17 12.76 -10.98
C SER A 88 19.01 13.59 -9.69
N THR A 89 18.10 14.57 -9.69
CA THR A 89 17.79 15.41 -8.53
C THR A 89 16.66 14.86 -7.67
N ILE A 90 16.00 13.78 -8.08
CA ILE A 90 14.93 13.13 -7.29
C ILE A 90 15.49 12.74 -5.92
N THR A 91 14.77 13.14 -4.87
CA THR A 91 15.10 12.83 -3.47
C THR A 91 14.05 11.95 -2.83
N ILE A 92 14.36 11.37 -1.67
CA ILE A 92 13.40 10.65 -0.82
C ILE A 92 12.17 11.53 -0.50
N HIS A 93 12.39 12.83 -0.24
CA HIS A 93 11.29 13.77 0.00
C HIS A 93 10.33 13.83 -1.19
N HIS A 94 10.83 13.94 -2.42
CA HIS A 94 10.00 14.00 -3.61
C HIS A 94 9.16 12.73 -3.80
N LEU A 95 9.72 11.56 -3.49
CA LEU A 95 8.97 10.28 -3.55
C LEU A 95 7.88 10.21 -2.48
N LEU A 96 8.19 10.58 -1.23
CA LEU A 96 7.23 10.58 -0.12
C LEU A 96 6.05 11.53 -0.35
N THR A 97 6.31 12.67 -0.98
CA THR A 97 5.32 13.75 -1.17
C THR A 97 4.63 13.70 -2.54
N HIS A 98 4.87 12.65 -3.33
CA HIS A 98 4.31 12.53 -4.69
C HIS A 98 4.64 13.72 -5.61
N THR A 99 5.85 14.27 -5.48
CA THR A 99 6.34 15.39 -6.30
C THR A 99 7.56 15.03 -7.13
N SER A 100 7.85 13.73 -7.27
CA SER A 100 9.02 13.27 -8.03
C SER A 100 8.89 13.41 -9.54
N GLY A 101 7.66 13.41 -10.07
CA GLY A 101 7.39 13.46 -11.50
C GLY A 101 7.73 12.17 -12.27
N ILE A 102 8.05 11.07 -11.57
CA ILE A 102 8.35 9.80 -12.22
C ILE A 102 7.09 9.16 -12.81
N PRO A 103 7.24 8.28 -13.83
CA PRO A 103 6.12 7.52 -14.37
C PRO A 103 5.57 6.54 -13.32
N ASP A 104 4.28 6.25 -13.41
CA ASP A 104 3.65 5.21 -12.61
C ASP A 104 3.47 3.89 -13.39
N TYR A 105 3.30 2.79 -12.68
CA TYR A 105 2.87 1.51 -13.26
C TYR A 105 1.35 1.47 -13.43
N PHE A 106 0.61 2.14 -12.56
CA PHE A 106 -0.81 2.39 -12.66
C PHE A 106 -1.07 3.88 -12.41
N ASP A 107 -1.34 4.62 -13.47
CA ASP A 107 -1.61 6.05 -13.42
C ASP A 107 -3.11 6.28 -13.40
N GLU A 108 -3.65 6.63 -12.25
CA GLU A 108 -5.08 6.84 -12.03
C GLU A 108 -5.66 8.01 -12.85
N GLU A 109 -4.81 8.87 -13.41
CA GLU A 109 -5.24 9.95 -14.32
C GLU A 109 -5.41 9.46 -15.79
N GLU A 110 -4.77 8.35 -16.15
CA GLU A 110 -4.75 7.81 -17.53
C GLU A 110 -5.41 6.43 -17.65
N MET A 111 -5.54 5.69 -16.54
CA MET A 111 -6.02 4.31 -16.52
C MET A 111 -7.24 4.18 -15.61
N ASP A 112 -8.37 3.84 -16.19
CA ASP A 112 -9.64 3.64 -15.45
C ASP A 112 -9.75 2.23 -14.87
N ASP A 113 -9.08 1.24 -15.47
CA ASP A 113 -9.19 -0.17 -15.07
C ASP A 113 -7.85 -0.76 -14.65
N PHE A 114 -7.74 -1.05 -13.35
CA PHE A 114 -6.55 -1.69 -12.76
C PHE A 114 -6.33 -3.11 -13.29
N GLU A 115 -7.37 -3.78 -13.76
CA GLU A 115 -7.27 -5.17 -14.26
C GLU A 115 -6.51 -5.23 -15.58
N GLU A 116 -6.59 -4.20 -16.43
CA GLU A 116 -5.87 -4.15 -17.71
C GLU A 116 -4.35 -4.29 -17.55
N LEU A 117 -3.80 -3.79 -16.44
CA LEU A 117 -2.38 -3.94 -16.12
C LEU A 117 -1.96 -5.42 -16.07
N TRP A 118 -2.83 -6.27 -15.54
CA TRP A 118 -2.54 -7.68 -15.27
C TRP A 118 -2.77 -8.60 -16.46
N VAL A 119 -3.36 -8.10 -17.54
CA VAL A 119 -3.52 -8.84 -18.80
C VAL A 119 -2.16 -9.08 -19.44
N GLN A 120 -1.32 -8.05 -19.50
CA GLN A 120 0.01 -8.14 -20.11
C GLN A 120 1.09 -8.61 -19.11
N TYR A 121 0.93 -8.27 -17.84
CA TYR A 121 1.87 -8.61 -16.77
C TYR A 121 1.15 -9.33 -15.63
N PRO A 122 0.98 -10.65 -15.70
CA PRO A 122 0.15 -11.40 -14.74
C PRO A 122 0.58 -11.18 -13.29
N MET A 123 -0.39 -10.91 -12.42
CA MET A 123 -0.18 -10.56 -11.01
C MET A 123 0.66 -11.59 -10.23
N TYR A 124 0.58 -12.88 -10.56
CA TYR A 124 1.38 -13.94 -9.93
C TYR A 124 2.89 -13.82 -10.17
N ARG A 125 3.33 -12.97 -11.10
CA ARG A 125 4.76 -12.65 -11.31
C ARG A 125 5.29 -11.62 -10.33
N ILE A 126 4.41 -10.90 -9.63
CA ILE A 126 4.78 -9.92 -8.63
C ILE A 126 4.87 -10.62 -7.27
N ARG A 127 6.09 -10.86 -6.80
CA ARG A 127 6.38 -11.46 -5.49
C ARG A 127 7.19 -10.54 -4.60
N ARG A 128 8.03 -9.69 -5.21
CA ARG A 128 8.93 -8.77 -4.55
C ARG A 128 8.76 -7.38 -5.11
N LEU A 129 9.21 -6.37 -4.37
CA LEU A 129 9.15 -4.96 -4.84
C LEU A 129 9.88 -4.77 -6.17
N ALA A 130 11.02 -5.44 -6.37
CA ALA A 130 11.77 -5.35 -7.61
C ALA A 130 11.01 -5.86 -8.85
N ASP A 131 10.01 -6.74 -8.68
CA ASP A 131 9.21 -7.27 -9.78
C ASP A 131 8.30 -6.21 -10.43
N PHE A 132 8.06 -5.07 -9.75
CA PHE A 132 7.35 -3.94 -10.31
C PHE A 132 8.22 -3.08 -11.25
N LEU A 133 9.54 -3.12 -11.14
CA LEU A 133 10.45 -2.26 -11.89
C LEU A 133 10.22 -2.29 -13.41
N PRO A 134 10.03 -3.46 -14.07
CA PRO A 134 9.78 -3.50 -15.51
C PRO A 134 8.58 -2.68 -15.98
N LEU A 135 7.63 -2.38 -15.08
CA LEU A 135 6.41 -1.68 -15.42
C LEU A 135 6.61 -0.16 -15.58
N PHE A 136 7.68 0.40 -14.99
CA PHE A 136 7.91 1.85 -15.00
C PHE A 136 9.36 2.30 -15.15
N GLN A 137 10.35 1.46 -14.83
CA GLN A 137 11.78 1.81 -14.72
C GLN A 137 12.35 2.51 -15.95
N HIS A 138 11.91 2.13 -17.15
CA HIS A 138 12.41 2.63 -18.43
C HIS A 138 11.50 3.64 -19.10
N LYS A 139 10.40 4.04 -18.45
CA LYS A 139 9.50 5.07 -18.98
C LYS A 139 10.10 6.47 -18.76
N PRO A 140 9.78 7.46 -19.61
CA PRO A 140 10.22 8.84 -19.43
C PRO A 140 9.56 9.48 -18.20
N MET A 141 10.18 10.56 -17.69
CA MET A 141 9.54 11.43 -16.69
C MET A 141 8.22 11.99 -17.21
N LYS A 142 7.21 12.08 -16.35
CA LYS A 142 5.91 12.70 -16.66
C LYS A 142 5.91 14.20 -16.39
N HIS A 143 6.57 14.62 -15.32
CA HIS A 143 6.61 16.01 -14.87
C HIS A 143 8.01 16.37 -14.36
N PRO A 144 8.38 17.67 -14.35
CA PRO A 144 9.59 18.14 -13.69
C PRO A 144 9.54 17.86 -12.18
N VAL A 145 10.71 17.57 -11.59
CA VAL A 145 10.85 17.28 -10.17
C VAL A 145 10.45 18.50 -9.32
N GLY A 146 9.57 18.28 -8.36
CA GLY A 146 9.14 19.30 -7.38
C GLY A 146 8.14 20.32 -7.92
N GLU A 147 7.70 20.21 -9.18
CA GLU A 147 6.79 21.21 -9.77
C GLU A 147 5.37 21.11 -9.20
N SER A 148 4.84 19.89 -9.07
CA SER A 148 3.46 19.67 -8.67
C SER A 148 3.27 18.30 -8.00
N PHE A 149 2.16 18.17 -7.29
CA PHE A 149 1.71 16.92 -6.71
C PHE A 149 1.03 16.07 -7.80
N HIS A 150 1.52 14.84 -7.99
CA HIS A 150 0.88 13.80 -8.78
C HIS A 150 0.99 12.49 -8.02
N TYR A 151 -0.14 11.96 -7.57
CA TYR A 151 -0.17 10.70 -6.84
C TYR A 151 0.56 9.61 -7.64
N ASN A 152 1.44 8.85 -6.97
CA ASN A 152 2.32 7.94 -7.67
C ASN A 152 2.59 6.68 -6.83
N ASN A 153 2.21 5.52 -7.36
CA ASN A 153 2.39 4.23 -6.71
C ASN A 153 3.83 3.72 -6.85
N ALA A 154 4.44 3.93 -8.04
CA ALA A 154 5.82 3.51 -8.31
C ALA A 154 6.82 4.16 -7.33
N GLY A 155 6.58 5.41 -6.92
CA GLY A 155 7.39 6.09 -5.91
C GLY A 155 7.45 5.35 -4.58
N TYR A 156 6.34 4.74 -4.16
CA TYR A 156 6.29 3.97 -2.92
C TYR A 156 6.89 2.56 -3.06
N ILE A 157 6.90 1.98 -4.25
CA ILE A 157 7.72 0.78 -4.54
C ILE A 157 9.20 1.13 -4.40
N ILE A 158 9.66 2.24 -4.97
CA ILE A 158 11.05 2.70 -4.87
C ILE A 158 11.42 2.98 -3.39
N LEU A 159 10.55 3.61 -2.60
CA LEU A 159 10.78 3.82 -1.17
C LEU A 159 10.94 2.49 -0.42
N GLY A 160 10.15 1.48 -0.76
CA GLY A 160 10.31 0.15 -0.21
C GLY A 160 11.66 -0.49 -0.58
N LEU A 161 12.09 -0.36 -1.83
CA LEU A 161 13.43 -0.82 -2.27
C LEU A 161 14.57 -0.07 -1.55
N ILE A 162 14.39 1.21 -1.23
CA ILE A 162 15.34 1.98 -0.42
C ILE A 162 15.40 1.41 1.00
N VAL A 163 14.26 1.04 1.60
CA VAL A 163 14.24 0.38 2.91
C VAL A 163 15.05 -0.91 2.87
N GLU A 164 14.86 -1.75 1.85
CA GLU A 164 15.63 -3.00 1.69
C GLU A 164 17.13 -2.74 1.53
N ALA A 165 17.51 -1.83 0.64
CA ALA A 165 18.90 -1.53 0.36
C ALA A 165 19.67 -0.96 1.57
N VAL A 166 19.02 -0.10 2.35
CA VAL A 166 19.63 0.58 3.48
C VAL A 166 19.64 -0.28 4.74
N SER A 167 18.58 -1.06 4.98
CA SER A 167 18.46 -1.90 6.16
C SER A 167 19.12 -3.29 6.01
N GLY A 168 19.26 -3.76 4.77
CA GLY A 168 19.68 -5.14 4.48
C GLY A 168 18.60 -6.19 4.77
N MET A 169 17.35 -5.78 4.99
CA MET A 169 16.20 -6.65 5.27
C MET A 169 15.20 -6.58 4.13
N GLU A 170 14.48 -7.66 3.86
CA GLU A 170 13.29 -7.63 3.00
C GLU A 170 12.25 -6.64 3.58
N PHE A 171 11.57 -5.89 2.72
CA PHE A 171 10.66 -4.82 3.15
C PHE A 171 9.56 -5.29 4.12
N ALA A 172 8.91 -6.40 3.79
CA ALA A 172 7.84 -6.97 4.62
C ALA A 172 8.36 -7.38 6.01
N GLU A 173 9.58 -7.92 6.07
CA GLU A 173 10.24 -8.28 7.33
C GLU A 173 10.58 -7.03 8.13
N TYR A 174 11.19 -6.01 7.50
CA TYR A 174 11.50 -4.75 8.17
C TYR A 174 10.26 -4.11 8.81
N VAL A 175 9.19 -3.96 8.03
CA VAL A 175 7.94 -3.37 8.53
C VAL A 175 7.34 -4.21 9.67
N THR A 176 7.37 -5.53 9.55
CA THR A 176 6.87 -6.42 10.61
C THR A 176 7.62 -6.22 11.92
N GLU A 177 8.97 -6.27 11.88
CA GLU A 177 9.80 -6.21 13.08
C GLU A 177 9.87 -4.81 13.68
N HIS A 178 10.03 -3.78 12.83
CA HIS A 178 10.35 -2.43 13.29
C HIS A 178 9.15 -1.50 13.40
N VAL A 179 8.02 -1.84 12.77
CA VAL A 179 6.81 -1.01 12.79
C VAL A 179 5.66 -1.75 13.46
N LEU A 180 5.19 -2.86 12.88
CA LEU A 180 3.96 -3.53 13.32
C LEU A 180 4.10 -4.12 14.73
N LYS A 181 5.16 -4.85 15.01
CA LYS A 181 5.41 -5.42 16.36
C LYS A 181 5.58 -4.34 17.42
N LYS A 182 6.27 -3.25 17.12
CA LYS A 182 6.43 -2.12 18.05
C LYS A 182 5.11 -1.41 18.35
N ALA A 183 4.18 -1.41 17.39
CA ALA A 183 2.84 -0.86 17.55
C ALA A 183 1.83 -1.88 18.12
N ASN A 184 2.26 -3.09 18.50
CA ASN A 184 1.41 -4.22 18.92
C ASN A 184 0.35 -4.62 17.86
N MET A 185 0.62 -4.40 16.58
CA MET A 185 -0.25 -4.75 15.45
C MET A 185 0.00 -6.20 15.01
N ASN A 186 -0.16 -7.16 15.93
CA ASN A 186 0.21 -8.56 15.74
C ASN A 186 -0.65 -9.33 14.72
N ASN A 187 -1.78 -8.75 14.30
CA ASN A 187 -2.68 -9.33 13.30
C ASN A 187 -2.58 -8.65 11.94
N SER A 188 -1.59 -7.77 11.76
CA SER A 188 -1.31 -7.05 10.52
C SER A 188 0.01 -7.52 9.91
N GLY A 189 0.13 -7.44 8.58
CA GLY A 189 1.35 -7.86 7.87
C GLY A 189 1.23 -7.65 6.38
N TYR A 190 2.30 -7.98 5.68
CA TYR A 190 2.34 -8.12 4.23
C TYR A 190 2.26 -9.59 3.90
N PHE A 191 1.28 -9.99 3.12
CA PHE A 191 1.01 -11.39 2.79
C PHE A 191 0.88 -11.56 1.29
N GLU A 192 1.38 -12.66 0.77
CA GLU A 192 1.14 -13.05 -0.61
C GLU A 192 -0.33 -13.42 -0.82
N LEU A 193 -0.92 -13.03 -1.95
CA LEU A 193 -2.34 -13.22 -2.22
C LEU A 193 -2.76 -14.69 -2.29
N ASP A 194 -1.83 -15.59 -2.61
CA ASP A 194 -2.03 -17.04 -2.62
C ASP A 194 -1.67 -17.72 -1.30
N HIS A 195 -1.29 -16.93 -0.27
CA HIS A 195 -0.94 -17.44 1.07
C HIS A 195 -1.46 -16.48 2.16
N LEU A 196 -2.73 -16.12 2.05
CA LEU A 196 -3.38 -15.24 3.02
C LEU A 196 -3.60 -15.97 4.36
N PRO A 197 -3.43 -15.28 5.49
CA PRO A 197 -3.74 -15.85 6.80
C PRO A 197 -5.25 -16.07 6.99
N ALA A 198 -5.60 -16.92 7.94
CA ALA A 198 -7.00 -17.15 8.31
C ALA A 198 -7.70 -15.81 8.67
N HIS A 199 -9.02 -15.76 8.53
CA HIS A 199 -9.86 -14.58 8.80
C HIS A 199 -9.55 -13.36 7.92
N THR A 200 -8.97 -13.56 6.73
CA THR A 200 -8.81 -12.47 5.75
C THR A 200 -10.08 -12.33 4.92
N ALA A 201 -10.61 -11.11 4.87
CA ALA A 201 -11.77 -10.79 4.03
C ALA A 201 -11.41 -10.83 2.55
N ILE A 202 -12.34 -11.27 1.74
CA ILE A 202 -12.29 -11.20 0.28
C ILE A 202 -12.84 -9.83 -0.15
N GLY A 203 -12.17 -9.17 -1.09
CA GLY A 203 -12.68 -7.97 -1.74
C GLY A 203 -13.74 -8.32 -2.78
N TYR A 204 -14.75 -7.47 -2.92
CA TYR A 204 -15.84 -7.66 -3.88
C TYR A 204 -16.10 -6.38 -4.66
N ILE A 205 -16.40 -6.54 -5.94
CA ILE A 205 -16.90 -5.48 -6.82
C ILE A 205 -18.35 -5.82 -7.10
N ASP A 206 -19.26 -4.91 -6.74
CA ASP A 206 -20.69 -5.07 -7.02
C ASP A 206 -20.97 -4.62 -8.46
N GLU A 207 -21.62 -5.45 -9.24
CA GLU A 207 -22.01 -5.20 -10.63
C GLU A 207 -23.42 -4.59 -10.71
N GLU A 208 -23.72 -3.88 -11.82
CA GLU A 208 -25.01 -3.19 -12.01
C GLU A 208 -26.23 -4.16 -11.99
N ASP A 209 -26.04 -5.41 -12.37
CA ASP A 209 -27.09 -6.44 -12.37
C ASP A 209 -27.35 -7.08 -10.99
N GLY A 210 -26.67 -6.60 -9.95
CA GLY A 210 -26.78 -7.11 -8.58
C GLY A 210 -25.92 -8.34 -8.31
N LEU A 211 -25.14 -8.79 -9.29
CA LEU A 211 -24.09 -9.80 -9.08
C LEU A 211 -22.84 -9.14 -8.45
N TRP A 212 -21.84 -9.93 -8.17
CA TRP A 212 -20.54 -9.46 -7.69
C TRP A 212 -19.43 -10.37 -8.20
N ARG A 213 -18.22 -9.80 -8.29
CA ARG A 213 -16.98 -10.53 -8.62
C ARG A 213 -15.87 -10.24 -7.60
N THR A 214 -14.85 -11.05 -7.60
CA THR A 214 -13.65 -10.91 -6.74
C THR A 214 -12.43 -10.61 -7.57
#